data_1a697dc282d406cf43e137ea675dd80a
#
_entry.id   1a697dc282d406cf43e137ea675dd80a
#
_cell.length_a   1.000
_cell.length_b   1.000
_cell.length_c   1.000
_cell.angle_alpha   90.00
_cell.angle_beta   90.00
_cell.angle_gamma   90.00
#
_symmetry.space_group_name_H-M   'P 1'
#
loop_
_entity.id
_entity.type
_entity.pdbx_description
1 polymer ?
#
loop_
_entity_poly.entity_id
_entity_poly.type
_entity_poly.pdbx_seq_one_letter_code
_entity_poly.pdbx_strand_id
1 'polypeptide(L)'
;MTKVFRKHLDFEAWEKKALKNPGLKKEYEKLQPEYDLIEVMIAIRSKKGITQKVLAQKMRTKQSVISRLESGNANPSFEFVKRLASALGTDIHIKFAA
;
A
#
# COMPACT_ATOMS: atom_id res chain seq x y z
N MET A 1 10.29 3.12 8.97
CA MET A 1 9.39 2.64 7.95
C MET A 1 9.45 1.13 7.85
N THR A 2 8.34 0.55 7.66
CA THR A 2 8.26 -0.90 7.57
C THR A 2 8.85 -1.42 6.27
N LYS A 3 9.42 -2.62 6.33
CA LYS A 3 9.85 -3.37 5.16
C LYS A 3 8.94 -4.55 4.87
N VAL A 4 7.76 -4.58 5.48
CA VAL A 4 6.85 -5.70 5.30
C VAL A 4 6.57 -5.98 3.82
N PHE A 5 6.28 -4.95 3.06
CA PHE A 5 6.03 -5.07 1.64
C PHE A 5 7.32 -5.32 0.85
N ARG A 6 8.43 -4.79 1.34
CA ARG A 6 9.74 -4.86 0.67
C ARG A 6 10.69 -5.86 1.30
N LYS A 7 10.17 -6.83 2.00
CA LYS A 7 11.01 -7.82 2.67
C LYS A 7 11.78 -8.72 1.70
N HIS A 8 11.40 -8.70 0.43
CA HIS A 8 12.02 -9.53 -0.59
C HIS A 8 13.23 -8.81 -1.18
N LEU A 9 14.38 -9.47 -1.15
CA LEU A 9 15.60 -8.94 -1.75
C LEU A 9 15.41 -8.64 -3.24
N ASP A 10 14.58 -9.43 -3.92
CA ASP A 10 14.29 -9.24 -5.33
C ASP A 10 13.69 -7.87 -5.62
N PHE A 11 12.83 -7.39 -4.72
CA PHE A 11 12.24 -6.08 -4.89
C PHE A 11 13.29 -4.98 -4.80
N GLU A 12 14.21 -5.08 -3.85
CA GLU A 12 15.27 -4.10 -3.70
C GLU A 12 16.23 -4.12 -4.89
N ALA A 13 16.54 -5.30 -5.40
CA ALA A 13 17.38 -5.45 -6.59
C ALA A 13 16.70 -4.83 -7.80
N TRP A 14 15.39 -5.06 -7.95
CA TRP A 14 14.61 -4.48 -9.03
C TRP A 14 14.59 -2.95 -8.93
N GLU A 15 14.40 -2.44 -7.73
CA GLU A 15 14.38 -0.99 -7.48
C GLU A 15 15.68 -0.34 -7.91
N LYS A 16 16.82 -0.94 -7.56
CA LYS A 16 18.13 -0.44 -7.96
C LYS A 16 18.30 -0.42 -9.46
N LYS A 17 17.86 -1.48 -10.13
CA LYS A 17 17.90 -1.55 -11.59
C LYS A 17 17.02 -0.49 -12.23
N ALA A 18 15.81 -0.32 -11.68
CA ALA A 18 14.87 0.67 -12.20
C ALA A 18 15.44 2.08 -12.13
N LEU A 19 16.12 2.40 -11.04
CA LEU A 19 16.71 3.72 -10.86
C LEU A 19 17.88 3.99 -11.82
N LYS A 20 18.52 2.93 -12.31
CA LYS A 20 19.63 3.05 -13.28
C LYS A 20 19.16 3.09 -14.72
N ASN A 21 17.95 2.61 -14.99
CA ASN A 21 17.40 2.53 -16.33
C ASN A 21 16.31 3.60 -16.47
N PRO A 22 16.48 4.60 -17.36
CA PRO A 22 15.50 5.70 -17.48
C PRO A 22 14.07 5.24 -17.76
N GLY A 23 13.90 4.21 -18.57
CA GLY A 23 12.58 3.69 -18.88
C GLY A 23 11.94 3.01 -17.69
N LEU A 24 12.70 2.17 -16.99
CA LEU A 24 12.22 1.49 -15.80
C LEU A 24 12.02 2.46 -14.64
N LYS A 25 12.86 3.50 -14.57
CA LYS A 25 12.70 4.53 -13.54
C LYS A 25 11.36 5.23 -13.68
N LYS A 26 10.94 5.56 -14.91
CA LYS A 26 9.64 6.17 -15.17
C LYS A 26 8.50 5.28 -14.69
N GLU A 27 8.56 3.99 -15.01
CA GLU A 27 7.54 3.04 -14.56
C GLU A 27 7.53 2.90 -13.05
N TYR A 28 8.70 2.85 -12.44
CA TYR A 28 8.81 2.76 -10.99
C TYR A 28 8.19 3.99 -10.31
N GLU A 29 8.52 5.18 -10.78
CA GLU A 29 7.98 6.42 -10.22
C GLU A 29 6.46 6.50 -10.36
N LYS A 30 5.94 5.98 -11.45
CA LYS A 30 4.50 5.92 -11.72
C LYS A 30 3.75 5.06 -10.72
N LEU A 31 4.37 3.94 -10.29
CA LEU A 31 3.77 2.98 -9.36
C LEU A 31 4.03 3.32 -7.90
N GLN A 32 4.95 4.23 -7.62
CA GLN A 32 5.38 4.54 -6.27
C GLN A 32 4.23 4.94 -5.32
N PRO A 33 3.29 5.81 -5.73
CA PRO A 33 2.18 6.17 -4.84
C PRO A 33 1.34 4.98 -4.40
N GLU A 34 1.13 4.02 -5.30
CA GLU A 34 0.35 2.81 -4.96
C GLU A 34 1.11 1.94 -3.96
N TYR A 35 2.40 1.76 -4.19
CA TYR A 35 3.23 1.01 -3.25
C TYR A 35 3.33 1.70 -1.90
N ASP A 36 3.39 3.03 -1.88
CA ASP A 36 3.44 3.77 -0.63
C ASP A 36 2.17 3.56 0.18
N LEU A 37 1.02 3.60 -0.46
CA LEU A 37 -0.25 3.35 0.21
C LEU A 37 -0.31 1.94 0.79
N ILE A 38 0.06 0.94 -0.01
CA ILE A 38 0.03 -0.45 0.42
C ILE A 38 0.97 -0.67 1.61
N GLU A 39 2.19 -0.13 1.50
CA GLU A 39 3.20 -0.29 2.54
C GLU A 39 2.75 0.34 3.85
N VAL A 40 2.22 1.56 3.80
CA VAL A 40 1.73 2.26 4.98
C VAL A 40 0.55 1.51 5.61
N MET A 41 -0.36 1.04 4.79
CA MET A 41 -1.52 0.28 5.24
C MET A 41 -1.10 -0.97 6.01
N ILE A 42 -0.19 -1.76 5.43
CA ILE A 42 0.29 -2.98 6.06
C ILE A 42 1.02 -2.66 7.36
N ALA A 43 1.83 -1.60 7.37
CA ALA A 43 2.57 -1.19 8.55
C ALA A 43 1.64 -0.82 9.70
N ILE A 44 0.64 0.00 9.43
CA ILE A 44 -0.31 0.42 10.46
C ILE A 44 -1.10 -0.77 10.98
N ARG A 45 -1.59 -1.60 10.06
CA ARG A 45 -2.37 -2.77 10.43
C ARG A 45 -1.55 -3.70 11.32
N SER A 46 -0.32 -3.98 10.92
CA SER A 46 0.58 -4.87 11.69
C SER A 46 0.91 -4.29 13.05
N LYS A 47 1.21 -3.00 13.11
CA LYS A 47 1.54 -2.34 14.36
C LYS A 47 0.40 -2.39 15.36
N LYS A 48 -0.83 -2.29 14.87
CA LYS A 48 -2.02 -2.33 15.73
C LYS A 48 -2.55 -3.74 15.97
N GLY A 49 -1.91 -4.76 15.41
CA GLY A 49 -2.34 -6.13 15.57
C GLY A 49 -3.67 -6.44 14.90
N ILE A 50 -4.02 -5.69 13.87
CA ILE A 50 -5.27 -5.88 13.14
C ILE A 50 -5.02 -6.82 11.97
N THR A 51 -5.73 -7.96 11.94
CA THR A 51 -5.62 -8.89 10.81
C THR A 51 -6.39 -8.37 9.60
N GLN A 52 -6.10 -8.94 8.42
CA GLN A 52 -6.88 -8.63 7.23
C GLN A 52 -8.36 -8.89 7.44
N LYS A 53 -8.68 -9.98 8.13
CA LYS A 53 -10.06 -10.35 8.43
C LYS A 53 -10.75 -9.30 9.30
N VAL A 54 -10.09 -8.87 10.36
CA VAL A 54 -10.64 -7.86 11.26
C VAL A 54 -10.81 -6.53 10.54
N LEU A 55 -9.83 -6.14 9.74
CA LEU A 55 -9.94 -4.91 8.97
C LEU A 55 -11.12 -4.96 7.99
N ALA A 56 -11.28 -6.09 7.30
CA ALA A 56 -12.40 -6.28 6.38
C ALA A 56 -13.74 -6.16 7.13
N GLN A 57 -13.83 -6.74 8.33
CA GLN A 57 -15.03 -6.64 9.15
C GLN A 57 -15.34 -5.19 9.52
N LYS A 58 -14.31 -4.44 9.92
CA LYS A 58 -14.48 -3.02 10.27
C LYS A 58 -14.95 -2.19 9.09
N MET A 59 -14.52 -2.55 7.89
CA MET A 59 -14.89 -1.85 6.67
C MET A 59 -16.15 -2.41 6.01
N ARG A 60 -16.75 -3.46 6.59
CA ARG A 60 -17.90 -4.15 6.04
C ARG A 60 -17.66 -4.61 4.60
N THR A 61 -16.49 -5.21 4.39
CA THR A 61 -16.10 -5.74 3.10
C THR A 61 -15.53 -7.13 3.28
N LYS A 62 -15.17 -7.78 2.19
CA LYS A 62 -14.63 -9.13 2.23
C LYS A 62 -13.12 -9.09 2.47
N GLN A 63 -12.60 -10.10 3.17
CA GLN A 63 -11.17 -10.23 3.38
C GLN A 63 -10.41 -10.29 2.06
N SER A 64 -10.99 -10.93 1.03
CA SER A 64 -10.36 -11.02 -0.28
C SER A 64 -10.12 -9.64 -0.91
N VAL A 65 -10.95 -8.65 -0.59
CA VAL A 65 -10.76 -7.28 -1.06
C VAL A 65 -9.50 -6.68 -0.44
N ILE A 66 -9.34 -6.86 0.87
CA ILE A 66 -8.17 -6.37 1.60
C ILE A 66 -6.91 -7.10 1.11
N SER A 67 -6.99 -8.40 0.94
CA SER A 67 -5.88 -9.21 0.46
C SER A 67 -5.40 -8.76 -0.92
N ARG A 68 -6.33 -8.53 -1.84
CA ARG A 68 -5.97 -8.05 -3.19
C ARG A 68 -5.37 -6.66 -3.15
N LEU A 69 -5.88 -5.80 -2.30
CA LEU A 69 -5.32 -4.46 -2.14
C LEU A 69 -3.88 -4.54 -1.65
N GLU A 70 -3.62 -5.36 -0.64
CA GLU A 70 -2.28 -5.50 -0.07
C GLU A 70 -1.30 -6.17 -1.03
N SER A 71 -1.78 -6.94 -1.97
CA SER A 71 -0.92 -7.59 -2.97
C SER A 71 -0.69 -6.72 -4.21
N GLY A 72 -1.29 -5.55 -4.26
CA GLY A 72 -1.14 -4.64 -5.40
C GLY A 72 -2.04 -4.95 -6.57
N ASN A 73 -3.03 -5.83 -6.40
CA ASN A 73 -3.92 -6.27 -7.47
C ASN A 73 -5.28 -5.56 -7.43
N ALA A 74 -5.32 -4.37 -6.87
CA ALA A 74 -6.56 -3.60 -6.79
C ALA A 74 -6.25 -2.12 -7.02
N ASN A 75 -7.28 -1.41 -7.48
CA ASN A 75 -7.18 0.02 -7.71
C ASN A 75 -8.30 0.66 -6.87
N PRO A 76 -8.04 0.98 -5.60
CA PRO A 76 -9.07 1.49 -4.71
C PRO A 76 -9.52 2.88 -5.10
N SER A 77 -10.81 3.15 -4.91
CA SER A 77 -11.35 4.49 -5.07
C SER A 77 -10.86 5.36 -3.90
N PHE A 78 -10.91 6.66 -4.11
CA PHE A 78 -10.59 7.61 -3.05
C PHE A 78 -11.51 7.40 -1.83
N GLU A 79 -12.78 7.15 -2.08
CA GLU A 79 -13.74 6.88 -1.01
C GLU A 79 -13.36 5.65 -0.21
N PHE A 80 -12.91 4.59 -0.89
CA PHE A 80 -12.44 3.38 -0.23
C PHE A 80 -11.23 3.66 0.64
N VAL A 81 -10.28 4.47 0.14
CA VAL A 81 -9.07 4.82 0.89
C VAL A 81 -9.43 5.61 2.15
N LYS A 82 -10.41 6.51 2.06
CA LYS A 82 -10.88 7.25 3.24
C LYS A 82 -11.47 6.31 4.27
N ARG A 83 -12.28 5.35 3.85
CA ARG A 83 -12.86 4.35 4.75
C ARG A 83 -11.77 3.48 5.38
N LEU A 84 -10.78 3.13 4.59
CA LEU A 84 -9.63 2.36 5.07
C LEU A 84 -8.90 3.11 6.19
N ALA A 85 -8.59 4.38 5.96
CA ALA A 85 -7.92 5.20 6.96
C ALA A 85 -8.73 5.28 8.24
N SER A 86 -10.03 5.48 8.12
CA SER A 86 -10.92 5.53 9.27
C SER A 86 -10.92 4.21 10.04
N ALA A 87 -11.00 3.08 9.34
CA ALA A 87 -10.98 1.75 9.96
C ALA A 87 -9.68 1.46 10.68
N LEU A 88 -8.57 2.03 10.20
CA LEU A 88 -7.26 1.89 10.83
C LEU A 88 -7.05 2.93 11.94
N GLY A 89 -8.01 3.82 12.18
CA GLY A 89 -7.89 4.83 13.21
C GLY A 89 -6.86 5.90 12.90
N THR A 90 -6.72 6.24 11.63
CA THR A 90 -5.76 7.23 11.18
C THR A 90 -6.40 8.18 10.19
N ASP A 91 -5.73 9.31 9.90
CA ASP A 91 -6.20 10.28 8.93
C ASP A 91 -5.42 10.15 7.63
N ILE A 92 -6.07 10.58 6.56
CA ILE A 92 -5.43 10.60 5.26
C ILE A 92 -5.06 12.04 4.90
N HIS A 93 -3.83 12.23 4.44
CA HIS A 93 -3.33 13.51 3.96
C HIS A 93 -2.80 13.32 2.56
N ILE A 94 -3.27 14.14 1.63
CA ILE A 94 -2.86 14.06 0.24
C ILE A 94 -2.12 15.35 -0.11
N LYS A 95 -0.93 15.20 -0.68
CA LYS A 95 -0.13 16.33 -1.14
C LYS A 95 0.19 16.14 -2.61
N PHE A 96 0.10 17.24 -3.34
CA PHE A 96 0.53 17.26 -4.73
C PHE A 96 1.92 17.87 -4.80
N ALA A 97 2.84 17.15 -5.43
CA ALA A 97 4.16 17.70 -5.72
C ALA A 97 4.06 18.53 -6.99
N ALA A 98 4.55 19.73 -6.93
CA ALA A 98 4.54 20.64 -8.09
C ALA A 98 5.91 20.71 -8.74
#